data_7787b1e99ca99cddacec6b7ecd1fb3c6
#
_entry.id   7787b1e99ca99cddacec6b7ecd1fb3c6
#
_cell.length_a   1.000
_cell.length_b   1.000
_cell.length_c   1.000
_cell.angle_alpha   90.00
_cell.angle_beta   90.00
_cell.angle_gamma   90.00
#
_symmetry.space_group_name_H-M   'P 1'
#
loop_
_entity.id
_entity.type
_entity.pdbx_description
1 polymer ?
#
loop_
_entity_poly.entity_id
_entity_poly.type
_entity_poly.pdbx_seq_one_letter_code
_entity_poly.pdbx_strand_id
1 'polypeptide(L)'
;MFRPGGTDMIRGWPGRIEGDRVIQLAAQTLQSFFTGGGKPREHAEYRLDEVDLLPPVFKPPSVRDFYAFEQHVKTAREQRGLEVPEEWYRIPVFYFSNPNAIYGPEAEIPYPEGSEELDYELEVAALIGADQQIGGFTVMNDWSARDLQREEMKVGLGPAKGKDFATSLGPVVVTPDEFDGSAGTMIARVNGEERSRGELGDMHHSWDAIVAQAARNTELCPGDVLGSGTVGTGCILEHGDGRWLQRGDVVELDIEGIGVLRNRIR
;
A
#
# COMPACT_ATOMS: atom_id res chain seq x y z
N MET A 1 -8.80 -0.89 -10.98
CA MET A 1 -9.69 -2.01 -11.37
C MET A 1 -11.07 -1.79 -10.78
N PHE A 2 -12.13 -2.22 -11.46
CA PHE A 2 -13.50 -2.10 -10.98
C PHE A 2 -14.39 -3.23 -11.53
N ARG A 3 -15.55 -3.44 -10.92
CA ARG A 3 -16.65 -4.29 -11.41
C ARG A 3 -17.98 -3.57 -11.23
N PRO A 4 -19.04 -3.90 -12.01
CA PRO A 4 -20.38 -3.42 -11.73
C PRO A 4 -20.83 -3.85 -10.33
N GLY A 5 -21.43 -2.92 -9.59
CA GLY A 5 -21.87 -3.16 -8.22
C GLY A 5 -22.87 -4.32 -8.12
N GLY A 6 -22.78 -5.07 -7.04
CA GLY A 6 -23.65 -6.21 -6.78
C GLY A 6 -23.40 -7.43 -7.67
N THR A 7 -22.29 -7.50 -8.40
CA THR A 7 -21.91 -8.68 -9.20
C THR A 7 -20.89 -9.55 -8.48
N ASP A 8 -20.91 -10.88 -8.76
CA ASP A 8 -19.94 -11.85 -8.21
C ASP A 8 -18.61 -11.90 -9.01
N MET A 9 -18.35 -10.91 -9.84
CA MET A 9 -17.10 -10.86 -10.62
C MET A 9 -15.89 -10.68 -9.71
N ILE A 10 -14.97 -11.64 -9.74
CA ILE A 10 -13.78 -11.62 -8.87
C ILE A 10 -12.75 -10.56 -9.34
N ARG A 11 -12.58 -10.38 -10.65
CA ARG A 11 -11.49 -9.56 -11.21
C ARG A 11 -11.90 -8.22 -11.78
N GLY A 12 -13.09 -8.11 -12.36
CA GLY A 12 -13.52 -6.89 -13.07
C GLY A 12 -12.58 -6.49 -14.23
N TRP A 13 -12.50 -5.19 -14.49
CA TRP A 13 -11.72 -4.60 -15.58
C TRP A 13 -10.91 -3.38 -15.14
N PRO A 14 -9.82 -3.02 -15.85
CA PRO A 14 -9.24 -1.69 -15.73
C PRO A 14 -10.24 -0.63 -16.17
N GLY A 15 -10.26 0.49 -15.47
CA GLY A 15 -11.05 1.65 -15.83
C GLY A 15 -10.30 2.94 -15.56
N ARG A 16 -10.60 3.98 -16.34
CA ARG A 16 -10.18 5.35 -16.09
C ARG A 16 -11.33 6.10 -15.43
N ILE A 17 -11.07 6.78 -14.33
CA ILE A 17 -12.05 7.61 -13.64
C ILE A 17 -12.02 9.01 -14.24
N GLU A 18 -13.19 9.54 -14.63
CA GLU A 18 -13.39 10.89 -15.11
C GLU A 18 -14.58 11.53 -14.37
N GLY A 19 -14.29 12.32 -13.35
CA GLY A 19 -15.32 12.90 -12.48
C GLY A 19 -16.14 11.82 -11.77
N ASP A 20 -17.44 11.73 -12.08
CA ASP A 20 -18.37 10.75 -11.51
C ASP A 20 -18.54 9.48 -12.36
N ARG A 21 -17.67 9.26 -13.36
CA ARG A 21 -17.74 8.14 -14.31
C ARG A 21 -16.50 7.28 -14.30
N VAL A 22 -16.69 6.01 -14.63
CA VAL A 22 -15.62 5.04 -14.89
C VAL A 22 -15.73 4.58 -16.34
N ILE A 23 -14.69 4.82 -17.10
CA ILE A 23 -14.59 4.38 -18.49
C ILE A 23 -13.83 3.07 -18.52
N GLN A 24 -14.50 1.98 -18.88
CA GLN A 24 -13.90 0.66 -19.02
C GLN A 24 -12.86 0.65 -20.14
N LEU A 25 -11.68 0.14 -19.83
CA LEU A 25 -10.58 0.01 -20.78
C LEU A 25 -10.49 -1.42 -21.30
N ALA A 26 -10.20 -1.57 -22.60
CA ALA A 26 -10.04 -2.88 -23.28
C ALA A 26 -8.71 -3.53 -22.91
N ALA A 27 -8.48 -3.75 -21.63
CA ALA A 27 -7.37 -4.49 -21.06
C ALA A 27 -7.90 -5.48 -20.01
N GLN A 28 -7.23 -6.60 -19.81
CA GLN A 28 -7.68 -7.60 -18.84
C GLN A 28 -7.26 -7.27 -17.39
N THR A 29 -6.09 -6.68 -17.24
CA THR A 29 -5.48 -6.32 -15.96
C THR A 29 -4.71 -5.01 -16.09
N LEU A 30 -4.34 -4.41 -14.98
CA LEU A 30 -3.48 -3.24 -14.98
C LEU A 30 -2.09 -3.56 -15.56
N GLN A 31 -1.56 -4.77 -15.30
CA GLN A 31 -0.31 -5.22 -15.92
C GLN A 31 -0.40 -5.25 -17.45
N SER A 32 -1.51 -5.78 -18.00
CA SER A 32 -1.72 -5.79 -19.46
C SER A 32 -1.96 -4.38 -20.02
N PHE A 33 -2.51 -3.47 -19.23
CA PHE A 33 -2.61 -2.06 -19.59
C PHE A 33 -1.20 -1.43 -19.74
N PHE A 34 -0.33 -1.61 -18.75
CA PHE A 34 1.04 -1.08 -18.80
C PHE A 34 1.84 -1.67 -19.96
N THR A 35 1.85 -2.99 -20.11
CA THR A 35 2.61 -3.66 -21.18
C THR A 35 2.04 -3.36 -22.57
N GLY A 36 0.77 -3.00 -22.67
CA GLY A 36 0.12 -2.55 -23.90
C GLY A 36 0.35 -1.08 -24.26
N GLY A 37 1.23 -0.39 -23.53
CA GLY A 37 1.60 1.01 -23.79
C GLY A 37 0.62 2.03 -23.21
N GLY A 38 -0.25 1.64 -22.27
CA GLY A 38 -1.11 2.56 -21.53
C GLY A 38 -2.24 3.25 -22.33
N LYS A 39 -2.53 2.77 -23.55
CA LYS A 39 -3.52 3.39 -24.46
C LYS A 39 -4.53 2.37 -25.01
N PRO A 40 -5.28 1.68 -24.17
CA PRO A 40 -6.30 0.73 -24.62
C PRO A 40 -7.50 1.48 -25.20
N ARG A 41 -8.30 0.76 -26.01
CA ARG A 41 -9.59 1.27 -26.46
C ARG A 41 -10.53 1.40 -25.27
N GLU A 42 -11.35 2.44 -25.30
CA GLU A 42 -12.51 2.58 -24.44
C GLU A 42 -13.61 1.60 -24.88
N HIS A 43 -14.30 1.01 -23.92
CA HIS A 43 -15.31 -0.02 -24.22
C HIS A 43 -16.71 0.37 -23.74
N ALA A 44 -16.87 0.66 -22.46
CA ALA A 44 -18.15 0.98 -21.84
C ALA A 44 -17.94 2.05 -20.75
N GLU A 45 -19.03 2.71 -20.38
CA GLU A 45 -19.05 3.75 -19.37
C GLU A 45 -20.03 3.35 -18.26
N TYR A 46 -19.64 3.61 -17.02
CA TYR A 46 -20.43 3.36 -15.81
C TYR A 46 -20.40 4.60 -14.92
N ARG A 47 -21.40 4.79 -14.09
CA ARG A 47 -21.31 5.76 -13.01
C ARG A 47 -20.40 5.21 -11.90
N LEU A 48 -19.63 6.09 -11.26
CA LEU A 48 -18.70 5.67 -10.19
C LEU A 48 -19.46 5.10 -8.98
N ASP A 49 -20.67 5.58 -8.70
CA ASP A 49 -21.53 5.07 -7.62
C ASP A 49 -22.24 3.74 -7.95
N GLU A 50 -22.14 3.25 -9.17
CA GLU A 50 -22.70 1.97 -9.64
C GLU A 50 -21.66 0.85 -9.72
N VAL A 51 -20.41 1.11 -9.31
CA VAL A 51 -19.33 0.14 -9.41
C VAL A 51 -18.66 -0.10 -8.05
N ASP A 52 -18.12 -1.30 -7.87
CA ASP A 52 -17.20 -1.60 -6.78
C ASP A 52 -15.76 -1.42 -7.27
N LEU A 53 -14.98 -0.62 -6.57
CA LEU A 53 -13.54 -0.52 -6.81
C LEU A 53 -12.85 -1.77 -6.23
N LEU A 54 -11.85 -2.25 -6.95
CA LEU A 54 -11.10 -3.46 -6.64
C LEU A 54 -9.62 -3.12 -6.45
N PRO A 55 -8.83 -3.99 -5.79
CA PRO A 55 -7.39 -3.74 -5.70
C PRO A 55 -6.79 -3.57 -7.10
N PRO A 56 -5.90 -2.61 -7.29
CA PRO A 56 -5.34 -2.32 -8.62
C PRO A 56 -4.59 -3.52 -9.21
N VAL A 57 -3.97 -4.34 -8.37
CA VAL A 57 -3.33 -5.60 -8.74
C VAL A 57 -3.74 -6.68 -7.75
N PHE A 58 -4.42 -7.73 -8.22
CA PHE A 58 -4.89 -8.84 -7.37
C PHE A 58 -3.79 -9.79 -6.92
N LYS A 59 -2.83 -10.03 -7.80
CA LYS A 59 -1.68 -10.90 -7.57
C LYS A 59 -0.46 -10.23 -8.19
N PRO A 60 0.16 -9.31 -7.47
CA PRO A 60 1.40 -8.72 -7.92
C PRO A 60 2.48 -9.80 -8.04
N PRO A 61 3.42 -9.69 -8.99
CA PRO A 61 4.57 -10.60 -9.08
C PRO A 61 5.38 -10.62 -7.79
N SER A 62 5.50 -9.46 -7.15
CA SER A 62 6.06 -9.31 -5.81
C SER A 62 5.46 -8.12 -5.07
N VAL A 63 5.56 -8.14 -3.74
CA VAL A 63 5.34 -7.00 -2.86
C VAL A 63 6.62 -6.81 -2.07
N ARG A 64 7.27 -5.68 -2.26
CA ARG A 64 8.45 -5.25 -1.50
C ARG A 64 8.06 -4.03 -0.72
N ASP A 65 8.11 -4.13 0.58
CA ASP A 65 7.82 -3.00 1.45
C ASP A 65 9.12 -2.45 2.01
N PHE A 66 9.34 -1.16 1.77
CA PHE A 66 10.54 -0.44 2.13
C PHE A 66 10.41 0.19 3.53
N TYR A 67 11.41 0.92 3.92
CA TYR A 67 11.51 1.53 5.25
C TYR A 67 12.11 2.92 5.07
N ALA A 68 11.40 3.79 4.25
CA ALA A 68 12.02 4.98 3.68
C ALA A 68 11.89 6.25 4.55
N PHE A 69 11.09 6.26 5.61
CA PHE A 69 10.88 7.42 6.46
C PHE A 69 11.74 7.39 7.72
N GLU A 70 12.65 8.36 7.85
CA GLU A 70 13.61 8.40 8.97
C GLU A 70 12.93 8.50 10.34
N GLN A 71 11.88 9.31 10.46
CA GLN A 71 11.17 9.48 11.73
C GLN A 71 10.59 8.15 12.23
N HIS A 72 9.90 7.41 11.35
CA HIS A 72 9.36 6.10 11.69
C HIS A 72 10.47 5.13 12.13
N VAL A 73 11.56 5.07 11.37
CA VAL A 73 12.71 4.21 11.68
C VAL A 73 13.30 4.54 13.06
N LYS A 74 13.50 5.82 13.35
CA LYS A 74 14.02 6.28 14.65
C LYS A 74 13.09 5.83 15.77
N THR A 75 11.81 6.18 15.69
CA THR A 75 10.83 5.87 16.73
C THR A 75 10.72 4.35 16.98
N ALA A 76 10.60 3.56 15.91
CA ALA A 76 10.48 2.10 16.03
C ALA A 76 11.75 1.43 16.57
N ARG A 77 12.92 2.01 16.36
CA ARG A 77 14.19 1.49 16.89
C ARG A 77 14.42 1.94 18.33
N GLU A 78 14.14 3.19 18.66
CA GLU A 78 14.23 3.74 20.03
C GLU A 78 13.37 2.95 21.01
N GLN A 79 12.14 2.57 20.62
CA GLN A 79 11.26 1.72 21.44
C GLN A 79 11.87 0.33 21.74
N ARG A 80 12.84 -0.11 20.93
CA ARG A 80 13.59 -1.36 21.12
C ARG A 80 14.97 -1.14 21.76
N GLY A 81 15.32 0.10 22.16
CA GLY A 81 16.63 0.46 22.71
C GLY A 81 17.77 0.38 21.67
N LEU A 82 17.47 0.57 20.38
CA LEU A 82 18.42 0.49 19.29
C LEU A 82 18.57 1.85 18.60
N GLU A 83 19.78 2.11 18.08
CA GLU A 83 20.06 3.25 17.22
C GLU A 83 19.79 2.90 15.74
N VAL A 84 19.59 3.92 14.89
CA VAL A 84 19.52 3.73 13.43
C VAL A 84 20.92 3.43 12.90
N PRO A 85 21.14 2.29 12.24
CA PRO A 85 22.47 1.94 11.70
C PRO A 85 22.79 2.82 10.49
N GLU A 86 24.09 3.12 10.30
CA GLU A 86 24.55 3.92 9.15
C GLU A 86 24.17 3.30 7.79
N GLU A 87 24.04 1.99 7.71
CA GLU A 87 23.62 1.27 6.52
C GLU A 87 22.23 1.72 6.04
N TRP A 88 21.30 2.03 6.95
CA TRP A 88 19.97 2.49 6.60
C TRP A 88 19.99 3.78 5.78
N TYR A 89 20.90 4.72 6.09
CA TYR A 89 21.02 5.98 5.33
C TYR A 89 21.58 5.79 3.91
N ARG A 90 22.19 4.63 3.62
CA ARG A 90 22.83 4.33 2.33
C ARG A 90 22.04 3.35 1.47
N ILE A 91 21.25 2.49 2.09
CA ILE A 91 20.60 1.37 1.41
C ILE A 91 19.10 1.42 1.71
N PRO A 92 18.26 1.67 0.72
CA PRO A 92 16.81 1.48 0.87
C PRO A 92 16.53 0.01 1.11
N VAL A 93 16.34 -0.36 2.38
CA VAL A 93 16.07 -1.75 2.77
C VAL A 93 14.59 -2.07 2.61
N PHE A 94 14.28 -3.32 2.30
CA PHE A 94 12.89 -3.79 2.18
C PHE A 94 12.77 -5.23 2.65
N TYR A 95 11.56 -5.65 2.94
CA TYR A 95 11.20 -7.06 3.10
C TYR A 95 10.19 -7.46 2.02
N PHE A 96 10.05 -8.77 1.76
CA PHE A 96 9.01 -9.30 0.88
C PHE A 96 7.75 -9.60 1.68
N SER A 97 6.62 -8.99 1.27
CA SER A 97 5.30 -9.35 1.79
C SER A 97 4.62 -10.38 0.89
N ASN A 98 3.42 -10.82 1.29
CA ASN A 98 2.70 -11.89 0.62
C ASN A 98 1.86 -11.38 -0.57
N PRO A 99 2.22 -11.69 -1.83
CA PRO A 99 1.47 -11.24 -3.00
C PRO A 99 0.09 -11.92 -3.16
N ASN A 100 -0.23 -12.91 -2.33
CA ASN A 100 -1.52 -13.60 -2.35
C ASN A 100 -2.52 -13.07 -1.32
N ALA A 101 -2.12 -12.12 -0.46
CA ALA A 101 -2.96 -11.54 0.58
C ALA A 101 -3.28 -10.06 0.29
N ILE A 102 -3.63 -9.75 -0.96
CA ILE A 102 -3.97 -8.39 -1.40
C ILE A 102 -5.48 -8.15 -1.24
N TYR A 103 -5.80 -7.05 -0.56
CA TYR A 103 -7.16 -6.57 -0.34
C TYR A 103 -7.37 -5.22 -1.03
N GLY A 104 -8.57 -4.99 -1.51
CA GLY A 104 -8.96 -3.73 -2.15
C GLY A 104 -9.73 -2.80 -1.23
N PRO A 105 -10.23 -1.67 -1.79
CA PRO A 105 -11.14 -0.78 -1.09
C PRO A 105 -12.37 -1.54 -0.59
N GLU A 106 -12.89 -1.14 0.56
CA GLU A 106 -14.07 -1.69 1.24
C GLU A 106 -13.98 -3.19 1.62
N ALA A 107 -12.83 -3.84 1.38
CA ALA A 107 -12.64 -5.23 1.76
C ALA A 107 -12.59 -5.37 3.30
N GLU A 108 -13.12 -6.49 3.80
CA GLU A 108 -12.98 -6.88 5.19
C GLU A 108 -11.62 -7.55 5.42
N ILE A 109 -10.88 -7.01 6.38
CA ILE A 109 -9.54 -7.49 6.73
C ILE A 109 -9.65 -8.53 7.84
N PRO A 110 -9.10 -9.75 7.65
CA PRO A 110 -9.13 -10.75 8.70
C PRO A 110 -8.28 -10.31 9.89
N TYR A 111 -8.84 -10.42 11.10
CA TYR A 111 -8.04 -10.25 12.31
C TYR A 111 -7.07 -11.43 12.42
N PRO A 112 -5.74 -11.21 12.53
CA PRO A 112 -4.76 -12.28 12.52
C PRO A 112 -4.90 -13.20 13.74
N GLU A 113 -4.91 -14.50 13.50
CA GLU A 113 -5.00 -15.51 14.56
C GLU A 113 -3.78 -15.45 15.47
N GLY A 114 -4.02 -15.43 16.76
CA GLY A 114 -2.96 -15.40 17.77
C GLY A 114 -2.37 -14.02 18.05
N SER A 115 -2.92 -12.97 17.46
CA SER A 115 -2.53 -11.58 17.75
C SER A 115 -3.61 -10.86 18.57
N GLU A 116 -3.16 -9.93 19.42
CA GLU A 116 -3.99 -8.96 20.13
C GLU A 116 -3.55 -7.51 19.84
N GLU A 117 -2.55 -7.33 18.97
CA GLU A 117 -1.94 -6.03 18.68
C GLU A 117 -1.95 -5.74 17.18
N LEU A 118 -3.16 -5.69 16.59
CA LEU A 118 -3.33 -5.33 15.17
C LEU A 118 -3.15 -3.82 14.98
N ASP A 119 -2.34 -3.47 14.00
CA ASP A 119 -1.96 -2.10 13.63
C ASP A 119 -2.16 -1.86 12.13
N TYR A 120 -2.36 -0.61 11.73
CA TYR A 120 -2.25 -0.14 10.36
C TYR A 120 -0.88 0.48 10.11
N GLU A 121 -0.45 0.54 8.87
CA GLU A 121 0.69 1.34 8.42
C GLU A 121 0.29 2.20 7.22
N LEU A 122 0.40 3.53 7.40
CA LEU A 122 0.02 4.55 6.42
C LEU A 122 1.16 4.75 5.42
N GLU A 123 0.93 4.32 4.17
CA GLU A 123 1.95 4.26 3.12
C GLU A 123 1.43 4.67 1.74
N VAL A 124 2.37 5.06 0.88
CA VAL A 124 2.19 5.09 -0.58
C VAL A 124 2.89 3.87 -1.18
N ALA A 125 2.28 3.25 -2.18
CA ALA A 125 2.94 2.25 -3.00
C ALA A 125 3.10 2.72 -4.44
N ALA A 126 4.28 2.49 -5.02
CA ALA A 126 4.52 2.56 -6.44
C ALA A 126 4.21 1.21 -7.10
N LEU A 127 3.47 1.22 -8.20
CA LEU A 127 3.25 0.07 -9.06
C LEU A 127 4.19 0.15 -10.25
N ILE A 128 4.96 -0.90 -10.48
CA ILE A 128 5.85 -0.97 -11.64
C ILE A 128 5.02 -1.15 -12.92
N GLY A 129 5.29 -0.31 -13.88
CA GLY A 129 4.70 -0.32 -15.22
C GLY A 129 5.58 -1.02 -16.24
N ALA A 130 5.53 -0.55 -17.49
CA ALA A 130 6.43 -1.03 -18.54
C ALA A 130 7.88 -0.57 -18.29
N ASP A 131 8.83 -1.28 -18.90
CA ASP A 131 10.26 -0.92 -18.90
C ASP A 131 10.85 -0.67 -17.50
N GLN A 132 10.32 -1.36 -16.48
CA GLN A 132 10.72 -1.24 -15.08
C GLN A 132 10.57 0.19 -14.51
N GLN A 133 9.72 1.01 -15.13
CA GLN A 133 9.42 2.36 -14.66
C GLN A 133 8.20 2.33 -13.73
N ILE A 134 8.03 3.37 -12.92
CA ILE A 134 6.81 3.54 -12.13
C ILE A 134 5.64 3.83 -13.07
N GLY A 135 4.63 2.97 -13.05
CA GLY A 135 3.40 3.13 -13.81
C GLY A 135 2.34 3.96 -13.10
N GLY A 136 2.46 4.11 -11.78
CA GLY A 136 1.58 4.95 -10.97
C GLY A 136 1.70 4.65 -9.49
N PHE A 137 0.98 5.44 -8.70
CA PHE A 137 0.98 5.39 -7.24
C PHE A 137 -0.42 5.06 -6.70
N THR A 138 -0.47 4.42 -5.56
CA THR A 138 -1.71 4.06 -4.86
C THR A 138 -1.50 4.14 -3.34
N VAL A 139 -2.59 4.24 -2.57
CA VAL A 139 -2.48 4.09 -1.11
C VAL A 139 -2.20 2.63 -0.78
N MET A 140 -1.34 2.40 0.20
CA MET A 140 -1.06 1.07 0.75
C MET A 140 -1.25 1.08 2.26
N ASN A 141 -1.82 -0.02 2.77
CA ASN A 141 -1.83 -0.33 4.18
C ASN A 141 -1.13 -1.68 4.39
N ASP A 142 0.01 -1.66 5.06
CA ASP A 142 0.73 -2.88 5.45
C ASP A 142 0.30 -3.33 6.85
N TRP A 143 -0.80 -4.08 6.91
CA TRP A 143 -1.40 -4.54 8.16
C TRP A 143 -0.40 -5.34 9.00
N SER A 144 -0.29 -4.98 10.27
CA SER A 144 0.77 -5.47 11.16
C SER A 144 0.22 -6.08 12.43
N ALA A 145 0.53 -7.34 12.70
CA ALA A 145 0.31 -7.98 13.98
C ALA A 145 1.58 -7.82 14.83
N ARG A 146 1.63 -6.78 15.67
CA ARG A 146 2.87 -6.31 16.32
C ARG A 146 3.46 -7.30 17.31
N ASP A 147 2.62 -8.02 18.04
CA ASP A 147 3.06 -9.07 18.96
C ASP A 147 3.72 -10.23 18.24
N LEU A 148 3.10 -10.72 17.16
CA LEU A 148 3.70 -11.77 16.31
C LEU A 148 5.00 -11.28 15.68
N GLN A 149 4.99 -10.07 15.12
CA GLN A 149 6.19 -9.45 14.53
C GLN A 149 7.35 -9.36 15.53
N ARG A 150 7.09 -8.96 16.77
CA ARG A 150 8.15 -8.90 17.81
C ARG A 150 8.78 -10.26 18.09
N GLU A 151 8.00 -11.33 18.12
CA GLU A 151 8.54 -12.67 18.34
C GLU A 151 9.39 -13.13 17.15
N GLU A 152 8.92 -12.93 15.93
CA GLU A 152 9.62 -13.30 14.70
C GLU A 152 10.94 -12.54 14.54
N MET A 153 10.96 -11.25 14.86
CA MET A 153 12.17 -10.42 14.76
C MET A 153 13.29 -10.86 15.68
N LYS A 154 13.02 -11.58 16.79
CA LYS A 154 14.06 -12.15 17.68
C LYS A 154 14.89 -13.22 16.98
N VAL A 155 14.33 -13.89 15.98
CA VAL A 155 15.01 -14.95 15.22
C VAL A 155 15.93 -14.37 14.14
N GLY A 156 15.74 -13.10 13.75
CA GLY A 156 16.62 -12.39 12.82
C GLY A 156 16.39 -12.67 11.33
N LEU A 157 15.31 -13.36 10.95
CA LEU A 157 14.97 -13.62 9.54
C LEU A 157 14.06 -12.52 8.94
N GLY A 158 13.49 -11.66 9.76
CA GLY A 158 12.54 -10.64 9.36
C GLY A 158 11.08 -11.03 9.68
N PRO A 159 10.11 -10.14 9.38
CA PRO A 159 8.70 -10.41 9.63
C PRO A 159 8.18 -11.47 8.66
N ALA A 160 7.23 -12.29 9.13
CA ALA A 160 6.53 -13.30 8.36
C ALA A 160 5.04 -13.28 8.70
N LYS A 161 4.57 -14.07 9.66
CA LYS A 161 3.14 -14.15 10.04
C LYS A 161 2.59 -12.86 10.64
N GLY A 162 3.46 -12.03 11.17
CA GLY A 162 3.10 -10.69 11.65
C GLY A 162 2.71 -9.71 10.55
N LYS A 163 2.96 -10.05 9.26
CA LYS A 163 2.76 -9.16 8.10
C LYS A 163 2.05 -9.83 6.91
N ASP A 164 2.20 -11.14 6.70
CA ASP A 164 1.81 -11.81 5.46
C ASP A 164 0.31 -12.10 5.32
N PHE A 165 -0.51 -11.71 6.31
CA PHE A 165 -1.94 -11.99 6.34
C PHE A 165 -2.79 -11.00 5.54
N ALA A 166 -2.33 -9.76 5.37
CA ALA A 166 -3.04 -8.73 4.60
C ALA A 166 -2.13 -7.56 4.18
N THR A 167 -2.29 -7.12 2.93
CA THR A 167 -1.84 -5.82 2.41
C THR A 167 -3.00 -5.21 1.65
N SER A 168 -3.43 -3.98 1.98
CA SER A 168 -4.49 -3.31 1.25
C SER A 168 -3.93 -2.31 0.25
N LEU A 169 -4.52 -2.26 -0.97
CA LEU A 169 -4.13 -1.36 -2.05
C LEU A 169 -5.36 -0.69 -2.66
N GLY A 170 -5.30 0.59 -2.92
CA GLY A 170 -6.37 1.37 -3.55
C GLY A 170 -6.38 2.84 -3.12
N PRO A 171 -7.47 3.57 -3.36
CA PRO A 171 -8.66 3.18 -4.11
C PRO A 171 -8.43 3.13 -5.61
N VAL A 172 -7.44 3.88 -6.11
CA VAL A 172 -7.09 4.04 -7.51
C VAL A 172 -5.57 3.99 -7.69
N VAL A 173 -5.14 3.95 -8.93
CA VAL A 173 -3.75 4.24 -9.33
C VAL A 173 -3.73 5.57 -10.04
N VAL A 174 -2.91 6.49 -9.56
CA VAL A 174 -2.67 7.79 -10.20
C VAL A 174 -1.35 7.71 -10.96
N THR A 175 -1.37 8.10 -12.22
CA THR A 175 -0.17 8.05 -13.07
C THR A 175 0.80 9.18 -12.75
N PRO A 176 2.12 9.02 -13.07
CA PRO A 176 3.15 9.98 -12.67
C PRO A 176 3.00 11.40 -13.24
N ASP A 177 2.20 11.58 -14.29
CA ASP A 177 1.88 12.88 -14.87
C ASP A 177 0.85 13.68 -14.04
N GLU A 178 0.06 12.98 -13.18
CA GLU A 178 -0.90 13.62 -12.27
C GLU A 178 -0.40 13.64 -10.82
N PHE A 179 0.42 12.67 -10.41
CA PHE A 179 0.98 12.56 -9.07
C PHE A 179 2.37 11.92 -9.13
N ASP A 180 3.42 12.68 -8.84
CA ASP A 180 4.81 12.24 -8.96
C ASP A 180 5.38 11.51 -7.73
N GLY A 181 4.58 11.38 -6.67
CA GLY A 181 4.99 10.71 -5.44
C GLY A 181 5.98 11.50 -4.58
N SER A 182 6.21 12.79 -4.86
CA SER A 182 7.20 13.60 -4.15
C SER A 182 6.65 14.37 -2.95
N ALA A 183 5.34 14.63 -2.92
CA ALA A 183 4.69 15.40 -1.88
C ALA A 183 3.22 15.01 -1.72
N GLY A 184 2.64 15.37 -0.59
CA GLY A 184 1.23 15.17 -0.26
C GLY A 184 1.04 14.85 1.21
N THR A 185 -0.05 15.39 1.79
CA THR A 185 -0.43 15.09 3.16
C THR A 185 -0.99 13.67 3.23
N MET A 186 -0.56 12.93 4.24
CA MET A 186 -0.96 11.56 4.52
C MET A 186 -1.69 11.51 5.87
N ILE A 187 -2.91 11.00 5.92
CA ILE A 187 -3.75 10.97 7.13
C ILE A 187 -4.31 9.56 7.33
N ALA A 188 -4.25 9.05 8.56
CA ALA A 188 -4.99 7.87 8.94
C ALA A 188 -6.08 8.20 9.96
N ARG A 189 -7.27 7.62 9.75
CA ARG A 189 -8.40 7.71 10.69
C ARG A 189 -8.85 6.33 11.11
N VAL A 190 -9.20 6.18 12.38
CA VAL A 190 -9.84 4.98 12.92
C VAL A 190 -11.21 5.38 13.46
N ASN A 191 -12.26 4.78 12.91
CA ASN A 191 -13.66 5.11 13.24
C ASN A 191 -13.96 6.62 13.11
N GLY A 192 -13.35 7.28 12.12
CA GLY A 192 -13.48 8.71 11.85
C GLY A 192 -12.61 9.63 12.73
N GLU A 193 -11.91 9.11 13.76
CA GLU A 193 -10.94 9.86 14.56
C GLU A 193 -9.59 9.88 13.82
N GLU A 194 -9.02 11.08 13.60
CA GLU A 194 -7.65 11.21 13.07
C GLU A 194 -6.65 10.69 14.08
N ARG A 195 -5.86 9.68 13.66
CA ARG A 195 -4.86 9.03 14.50
C ARG A 195 -3.43 9.32 14.02
N SER A 196 -3.23 9.52 12.74
CA SER A 196 -1.91 9.76 12.16
C SER A 196 -1.97 10.86 11.13
N ARG A 197 -0.90 11.66 11.05
CA ARG A 197 -0.69 12.66 10.03
C ARG A 197 0.79 12.79 9.74
N GLY A 198 1.16 12.82 8.46
CA GLY A 198 2.53 13.01 8.00
C GLY A 198 2.57 13.56 6.57
N GLU A 199 3.77 13.79 6.07
CA GLU A 199 4.00 14.33 4.74
C GLU A 199 4.82 13.34 3.91
N LEU A 200 4.38 13.05 2.69
CA LEU A 200 5.11 12.15 1.78
C LEU A 200 6.52 12.68 1.47
N GLY A 201 6.66 14.01 1.42
CA GLY A 201 7.95 14.68 1.19
C GLY A 201 9.02 14.42 2.25
N ASP A 202 8.66 13.85 3.40
CA ASP A 202 9.60 13.47 4.46
C ASP A 202 10.36 12.17 4.20
N MET A 203 10.14 11.51 3.05
CA MET A 203 10.90 10.33 2.66
C MET A 203 12.40 10.65 2.56
N HIS A 204 13.21 9.88 3.28
CA HIS A 204 14.68 9.96 3.17
C HIS A 204 15.17 9.35 1.84
N HIS A 205 14.66 8.17 1.49
CA HIS A 205 15.00 7.51 0.24
C HIS A 205 13.99 7.87 -0.85
N SER A 206 14.48 8.43 -1.97
CA SER A 206 13.64 8.77 -3.12
C SER A 206 13.09 7.52 -3.83
N TRP A 207 12.02 7.69 -4.61
CA TRP A 207 11.48 6.63 -5.46
C TRP A 207 12.51 6.09 -6.45
N ASP A 208 13.38 6.93 -7.00
CA ASP A 208 14.47 6.48 -7.89
C ASP A 208 15.44 5.53 -7.14
N ALA A 209 15.80 5.86 -5.90
CA ALA A 209 16.66 5.00 -5.08
C ALA A 209 15.95 3.67 -4.71
N ILE A 210 14.65 3.72 -4.41
CA ILE A 210 13.81 2.56 -4.12
C ILE A 210 13.74 1.62 -5.34
N VAL A 211 13.41 2.17 -6.51
CA VAL A 211 13.33 1.39 -7.76
C VAL A 211 14.70 0.80 -8.13
N ALA A 212 15.78 1.60 -8.05
CA ALA A 212 17.12 1.13 -8.34
C ALA A 212 17.56 -0.01 -7.41
N GLN A 213 17.24 0.07 -6.12
CA GLN A 213 17.52 -1.00 -5.16
C GLN A 213 16.65 -2.24 -5.41
N ALA A 214 15.37 -2.06 -5.71
CA ALA A 214 14.45 -3.16 -6.02
C ALA A 214 14.88 -3.93 -7.28
N ALA A 215 15.39 -3.22 -8.30
CA ALA A 215 15.85 -3.79 -9.57
C ALA A 215 17.27 -4.39 -9.46
N ARG A 216 18.01 -4.12 -8.38
CA ARG A 216 19.39 -4.58 -8.26
C ARG A 216 19.48 -6.10 -8.24
N ASN A 217 20.23 -6.67 -9.19
CA ASN A 217 20.43 -8.11 -9.40
C ASN A 217 19.14 -8.90 -9.73
N THR A 218 18.06 -8.22 -10.16
CA THR A 218 16.81 -8.86 -10.59
C THR A 218 16.09 -7.96 -11.59
N GLU A 219 15.03 -8.48 -12.21
CA GLU A 219 14.15 -7.70 -13.08
C GLU A 219 12.86 -7.39 -12.35
N LEU A 220 12.39 -6.14 -12.46
CA LEU A 220 11.07 -5.76 -12.01
C LEU A 220 10.03 -6.07 -13.08
N CYS A 221 8.91 -6.63 -12.66
CA CYS A 221 7.82 -6.99 -13.54
C CYS A 221 6.67 -5.95 -13.45
N PRO A 222 5.95 -5.69 -14.56
CA PRO A 222 4.73 -4.89 -14.50
C PRO A 222 3.75 -5.44 -13.46
N GLY A 223 3.33 -4.58 -12.54
CA GLY A 223 2.48 -4.93 -11.41
C GLY A 223 3.23 -5.30 -10.11
N ASP A 224 4.56 -5.31 -10.10
CA ASP A 224 5.31 -5.32 -8.84
C ASP A 224 4.90 -4.12 -7.98
N VAL A 225 4.76 -4.34 -6.68
CA VAL A 225 4.38 -3.33 -5.69
C VAL A 225 5.59 -2.98 -4.84
N LEU A 226 5.89 -1.69 -4.76
CA LEU A 226 6.97 -1.15 -3.91
C LEU A 226 6.33 -0.20 -2.91
N GLY A 227 6.17 -0.62 -1.64
CA GLY A 227 5.68 0.22 -0.54
C GLY A 227 6.76 1.20 -0.09
N SER A 228 6.36 2.42 0.28
CA SER A 228 7.28 3.45 0.80
C SER A 228 7.85 3.11 2.18
N GLY A 229 7.17 2.23 2.88
CA GLY A 229 7.25 2.17 4.33
C GLY A 229 6.39 3.24 5.00
N THR A 230 6.12 3.04 6.26
CA THR A 230 5.23 3.87 7.07
C THR A 230 5.77 5.30 7.22
N VAL A 231 4.94 6.31 6.94
CA VAL A 231 5.26 7.70 7.25
C VAL A 231 5.43 7.91 8.76
N GLY A 232 6.24 8.88 9.18
CA GLY A 232 6.42 9.20 10.60
C GLY A 232 5.08 9.46 11.28
N THR A 233 4.83 8.85 12.42
CA THR A 233 3.54 8.77 13.16
C THR A 233 2.45 7.98 12.44
N GLY A 234 2.78 7.27 11.38
CA GLY A 234 1.84 6.60 10.49
C GLY A 234 1.27 5.28 10.99
N CYS A 235 1.54 4.88 12.24
CA CYS A 235 1.00 3.66 12.82
C CYS A 235 0.77 3.79 14.35
N ILE A 236 -0.05 2.90 14.92
CA ILE A 236 -0.37 2.88 16.37
C ILE A 236 0.87 2.61 17.21
N LEU A 237 1.78 1.76 16.73
CA LEU A 237 3.03 1.45 17.41
C LEU A 237 3.78 2.72 17.82
N GLU A 238 3.87 3.71 16.93
CA GLU A 238 4.61 4.95 17.19
C GLU A 238 3.95 5.82 18.26
N HIS A 239 2.63 5.75 18.42
CA HIS A 239 1.92 6.51 19.45
C HIS A 239 2.18 5.99 20.86
N GLY A 240 2.47 4.69 21.01
CA GLY A 240 2.76 4.06 22.29
C GLY A 240 1.60 4.06 23.28
N ASP A 241 0.37 4.32 22.81
CA ASP A 241 -0.83 4.43 23.66
C ASP A 241 -1.58 3.09 23.84
N GLY A 242 -1.14 2.03 23.15
CA GLY A 242 -1.70 0.69 23.23
C GLY A 242 -3.13 0.54 22.70
N ARG A 243 -3.65 1.54 21.98
CA ARG A 243 -5.01 1.50 21.39
C ARG A 243 -5.01 0.72 20.07
N TRP A 244 -4.65 -0.58 20.13
CA TRP A 244 -4.64 -1.48 19.00
C TRP A 244 -6.02 -1.63 18.37
N LEU A 245 -6.06 -1.90 17.07
CA LEU A 245 -7.29 -2.11 16.31
C LEU A 245 -8.07 -3.32 16.84
N GLN A 246 -9.39 -3.19 16.78
CA GLN A 246 -10.32 -4.22 17.21
C GLN A 246 -11.21 -4.66 16.06
N ARG A 247 -11.83 -5.85 16.19
CA ARG A 247 -12.85 -6.30 15.24
C ARG A 247 -14.00 -5.29 15.16
N GLY A 248 -14.40 -4.96 13.96
CA GLY A 248 -15.42 -3.95 13.66
C GLY A 248 -14.87 -2.55 13.41
N ASP A 249 -13.62 -2.27 13.77
CA ASP A 249 -13.01 -0.96 13.46
C ASP A 249 -12.92 -0.71 11.96
N VAL A 250 -13.06 0.55 11.61
CA VAL A 250 -12.90 1.06 10.25
C VAL A 250 -11.65 1.92 10.18
N VAL A 251 -10.73 1.55 9.31
CA VAL A 251 -9.51 2.29 9.05
C VAL A 251 -9.62 2.98 7.69
N GLU A 252 -9.30 4.26 7.65
CA GLU A 252 -9.25 5.09 6.45
C GLU A 252 -7.85 5.69 6.33
N LEU A 253 -7.18 5.41 5.22
CA LEU A 253 -5.90 6.01 4.85
C LEU A 253 -6.15 6.98 3.69
N ASP A 254 -5.91 8.25 3.93
CA ASP A 254 -6.20 9.36 3.02
C ASP A 254 -4.87 10.00 2.58
N ILE A 255 -4.60 9.96 1.29
CA ILE A 255 -3.39 10.56 0.72
C ILE A 255 -3.80 11.60 -0.32
N GLU A 256 -3.38 12.83 -0.07
CA GLU A 256 -3.61 13.95 -0.99
C GLU A 256 -3.07 13.63 -2.39
N GLY A 257 -3.91 13.82 -3.40
CA GLY A 257 -3.60 13.49 -4.79
C GLY A 257 -3.93 12.06 -5.20
N ILE A 258 -4.21 11.13 -4.26
CA ILE A 258 -4.61 9.74 -4.58
C ILE A 258 -6.04 9.45 -4.13
N GLY A 259 -6.38 9.79 -2.88
CA GLY A 259 -7.71 9.55 -2.29
C GLY A 259 -7.67 8.66 -1.06
N VAL A 260 -8.83 8.06 -0.72
CA VAL A 260 -9.04 7.35 0.54
C VAL A 260 -9.17 5.85 0.32
N LEU A 261 -8.29 5.07 0.93
CA LEU A 261 -8.40 3.62 1.05
C LEU A 261 -9.08 3.30 2.39
N ARG A 262 -10.22 2.63 2.32
CA ARG A 262 -11.04 2.31 3.49
C ARG A 262 -11.23 0.80 3.62
N ASN A 263 -11.03 0.29 4.83
CA ASN A 263 -11.22 -1.11 5.16
C ASN A 263 -11.86 -1.28 6.55
N ARG A 264 -12.56 -2.40 6.75
CA ARG A 264 -13.14 -2.80 8.04
C ARG A 264 -12.45 -4.06 8.55
N ILE A 265 -12.20 -4.13 9.84
CA ILE A 265 -11.66 -5.32 10.50
C ILE A 265 -12.78 -6.33 10.79
N ARG A 266 -12.58 -7.59 10.36
CA ARG A 266 -13.55 -8.68 10.58
C ARG A 266 -13.24 -9.50 11.82
#